data_88e2837cc297dca1ab6da5a790ca9633
#
_entry.id   88e2837cc297dca1ab6da5a790ca9633
#
_cell.length_a   1.000
_cell.length_b   1.000
_cell.length_c   1.000
_cell.angle_alpha   90.00
_cell.angle_beta   90.00
_cell.angle_gamma   90.00
#
_symmetry.space_group_name_H-M   'P 1'
#
loop_
_entity.id
_entity.type
_entity.pdbx_description
1 polymer ?
#
loop_
_entity_poly.entity_id
_entity_poly.type
_entity_poly.pdbx_seq_one_letter_code
_entity_poly.pdbx_strand_id
1 'polypeptide(L)'
;MDILARTAHLVGWPRHFGPASGSDPKIRDAMARYVLTVFANGTLLGPAQVARHMRDQVSAHELSIAANKHTTCAKIDAASTDVINEFAKLDVAGMWGDGRVVAVDGTQVDTWANNILAESHIRYGGYGGIAYRHISDTYIALFSRFIPCGVWEAVYIIEGLLRNDSDIQPDTIHADTQGQSLPVFGLAALLGFDLLPRIRNWADLNFYRPSADAGFEHIDSLFGDNVIDWGLIDTHWPDLLRTTISISQGRLSSVTLLRRLGNNSRKNRLYRAFRELGRVIRTITLLRFLADAQLREQITAITNKAEAFHGFSAWLRFGGEVIGRNDPDYQEKIIKFNELLANCVIYSNACDITAAANALASDGHPIDTDDLATISPYITHTIRRFGDWVLDLSPPDAVPVTTLDLVPGALFPGDITS
;
A
#
# COMPACT_ATOMS: atom_id res chain seq x y z
N MET A 1 0.89 22.72 0.92
CA MET A 1 1.50 22.88 2.25
C MET A 1 0.46 22.94 3.35
N ASP A 2 -0.62 23.65 3.15
CA ASP A 2 -1.71 23.83 4.14
C ASP A 2 -2.30 22.49 4.62
N ILE A 3 -2.53 21.57 3.69
CA ILE A 3 -3.00 20.21 4.02
C ILE A 3 -2.01 19.48 4.96
N LEU A 4 -0.70 19.56 4.69
CA LEU A 4 0.31 18.96 5.56
C LEU A 4 0.37 19.64 6.93
N ALA A 5 0.26 20.97 6.98
CA ALA A 5 0.21 21.74 8.23
C ALA A 5 -1.05 21.37 9.04
N ARG A 6 -2.23 21.37 8.38
CA ARG A 6 -3.51 20.96 8.99
C ARG A 6 -3.40 19.53 9.56
N THR A 7 -2.94 18.57 8.76
CA THR A 7 -2.82 17.17 9.22
C THR A 7 -1.75 17.01 10.31
N ALA A 8 -0.68 17.81 10.29
CA ALA A 8 0.32 17.81 11.34
C ALA A 8 -0.26 18.24 12.70
N HIS A 9 -1.18 19.21 12.70
CA HIS A 9 -1.88 19.61 13.93
C HIS A 9 -2.91 18.58 14.39
N LEU A 10 -3.70 18.03 13.48
CA LEU A 10 -4.80 17.12 13.79
C LEU A 10 -4.30 15.75 14.25
N VAL A 11 -3.32 15.21 13.56
CA VAL A 11 -2.80 13.85 13.76
C VAL A 11 -1.56 13.83 14.65
N GLY A 12 -0.75 14.91 14.61
CA GLY A 12 0.50 14.97 15.36
C GLY A 12 1.63 14.12 14.77
N TRP A 13 1.55 13.72 13.52
CA TRP A 13 2.54 12.85 12.86
C TRP A 13 3.99 13.37 12.90
N PRO A 14 4.29 14.72 12.99
CA PRO A 14 5.68 15.19 13.09
C PRO A 14 6.40 14.77 14.38
N ARG A 15 5.68 14.29 15.41
CA ARG A 15 6.27 13.80 16.67
C ARG A 15 7.26 12.65 16.49
N HIS A 16 7.13 11.89 15.41
CA HIS A 16 8.04 10.78 15.08
C HIS A 16 9.39 11.25 14.53
N PHE A 17 9.47 12.51 14.07
CA PHE A 17 10.69 13.05 13.50
C PHE A 17 11.57 13.67 14.60
N GLY A 18 12.88 13.58 14.45
CA GLY A 18 13.84 14.08 15.41
C GLY A 18 15.20 13.40 15.26
N PRO A 19 16.23 13.90 15.93
CA PRO A 19 17.57 13.31 15.87
C PRO A 19 17.58 11.86 16.39
N ALA A 20 18.51 11.07 15.87
CA ALA A 20 18.66 9.67 16.28
C ALA A 20 18.94 9.47 17.77
N SER A 21 19.53 10.48 18.42
CA SER A 21 19.82 10.47 19.87
C SER A 21 18.59 10.60 20.76
N GLY A 22 17.40 10.89 20.19
CA GLY A 22 16.17 11.15 20.96
C GLY A 22 16.21 12.45 21.76
N SER A 23 17.26 13.28 21.62
CA SER A 23 17.34 14.61 22.25
C SER A 23 16.48 15.63 21.50
N ASP A 24 16.21 16.78 22.12
CA ASP A 24 15.49 17.87 21.45
C ASP A 24 16.09 18.17 20.05
N PRO A 25 15.23 18.36 19.03
CA PRO A 25 15.69 18.68 17.73
C PRO A 25 16.42 20.02 17.75
N LYS A 26 17.74 20.00 17.41
CA LYS A 26 18.55 21.23 17.33
C LYS A 26 18.28 22.00 16.03
N ILE A 27 17.04 22.04 15.60
CA ILE A 27 16.59 22.84 14.46
C ILE A 27 15.51 23.82 14.96
N ARG A 28 15.66 25.08 14.52
CA ARG A 28 14.68 26.10 14.85
C ARG A 28 13.33 25.75 14.23
N ASP A 29 12.26 25.91 14.96
CA ASP A 29 10.90 25.64 14.49
C ASP A 29 10.79 24.27 13.82
N ALA A 30 10.94 23.22 14.63
CA ALA A 30 11.04 21.84 14.14
C ALA A 30 9.81 21.41 13.33
N MET A 31 8.59 21.82 13.75
CA MET A 31 7.37 21.45 13.06
C MET A 31 7.35 22.00 11.62
N ALA A 32 7.67 23.29 11.43
CA ALA A 32 7.76 23.89 10.12
C ALA A 32 8.76 23.16 9.22
N ARG A 33 9.95 22.81 9.76
CA ARG A 33 10.99 22.10 9.01
C ARG A 33 10.55 20.70 8.63
N TYR A 34 9.81 19.99 9.48
CA TYR A 34 9.31 18.64 9.18
C TYR A 34 8.21 18.67 8.12
N VAL A 35 7.23 19.59 8.22
CA VAL A 35 6.21 19.81 7.20
C VAL A 35 6.83 20.13 5.85
N LEU A 36 7.77 21.09 5.81
CA LEU A 36 8.49 21.45 4.58
C LEU A 36 9.38 20.33 4.04
N THR A 37 9.92 19.47 4.92
CA THR A 37 10.73 18.30 4.51
C THR A 37 9.87 17.26 3.82
N VAL A 38 8.68 16.96 4.36
CA VAL A 38 7.72 16.04 3.72
C VAL A 38 7.25 16.62 2.40
N PHE A 39 6.91 17.92 2.35
CA PHE A 39 6.53 18.60 1.12
C PHE A 39 7.63 18.54 0.06
N ALA A 40 8.87 18.93 0.41
CA ALA A 40 9.99 19.00 -0.52
C ALA A 40 10.33 17.63 -1.14
N ASN A 41 10.34 16.58 -0.33
CA ASN A 41 10.72 15.24 -0.78
C ASN A 41 9.53 14.48 -1.39
N GLY A 42 8.34 14.59 -0.80
CA GLY A 42 7.14 13.92 -1.30
C GLY A 42 6.66 14.43 -2.66
N THR A 43 6.92 15.72 -2.97
CA THR A 43 6.62 16.32 -4.27
C THR A 43 7.76 16.21 -5.29
N LEU A 44 8.94 15.74 -4.90
CA LEU A 44 10.18 15.75 -5.70
C LEU A 44 10.70 17.16 -6.08
N LEU A 45 10.23 18.22 -5.44
CA LEU A 45 10.80 19.56 -5.62
C LEU A 45 12.23 19.65 -5.09
N GLY A 46 12.48 18.93 -4.00
CA GLY A 46 13.75 18.93 -3.30
C GLY A 46 13.99 20.18 -2.43
N PRO A 47 14.93 20.07 -1.47
CA PRO A 47 15.18 21.11 -0.48
C PRO A 47 15.57 22.48 -1.06
N ALA A 48 16.34 22.49 -2.15
CA ALA A 48 16.85 23.72 -2.75
C ALA A 48 15.72 24.55 -3.40
N GLN A 49 14.77 23.88 -4.08
CA GLN A 49 13.67 24.58 -4.73
C GLN A 49 12.67 25.10 -3.71
N VAL A 50 12.32 24.28 -2.71
CA VAL A 50 11.43 24.73 -1.63
C VAL A 50 12.03 25.92 -0.87
N ALA A 51 13.31 25.88 -0.52
CA ALA A 51 13.96 27.01 0.15
C ALA A 51 13.93 28.31 -0.67
N ARG A 52 14.05 28.24 -2.00
CA ARG A 52 13.94 29.45 -2.87
C ARG A 52 12.53 30.06 -2.82
N HIS A 53 11.50 29.24 -2.78
CA HIS A 53 10.12 29.72 -2.71
C HIS A 53 9.77 30.26 -1.32
N MET A 54 10.39 29.72 -0.27
CA MET A 54 10.13 30.11 1.12
C MET A 54 10.92 31.35 1.59
N ARG A 55 11.67 31.99 0.71
CA ARG A 55 12.35 33.29 0.89
C ARG A 55 12.80 33.53 2.34
N ASP A 56 13.99 33.13 2.69
CA ASP A 56 14.64 33.39 3.98
C ASP A 56 13.99 32.76 5.23
N GLN A 57 12.84 32.08 5.10
CA GLN A 57 12.19 31.38 6.22
C GLN A 57 12.87 30.06 6.55
N VAL A 58 13.45 29.40 5.53
CA VAL A 58 14.14 28.11 5.67
C VAL A 58 15.26 28.01 4.64
N SER A 59 16.38 27.42 5.03
CA SER A 59 17.47 27.12 4.10
C SER A 59 17.38 25.69 3.55
N ALA A 60 17.95 25.48 2.36
CA ALA A 60 18.07 24.12 1.80
C ALA A 60 18.87 23.17 2.70
N HIS A 61 19.83 23.74 3.47
CA HIS A 61 20.65 22.99 4.42
C HIS A 61 19.81 22.48 5.60
N GLU A 62 18.94 23.31 6.20
CA GLU A 62 18.03 22.89 7.29
C GLU A 62 17.11 21.76 6.85
N LEU A 63 16.49 21.85 5.65
CA LEU A 63 15.64 20.80 5.10
C LEU A 63 16.42 19.50 4.82
N SER A 64 17.69 19.65 4.34
CA SER A 64 18.55 18.49 4.12
C SER A 64 18.96 17.83 5.44
N ILE A 65 19.21 18.59 6.51
CA ILE A 65 19.46 18.03 7.85
C ILE A 65 18.21 17.30 8.34
N ALA A 66 17.04 17.89 8.25
CA ALA A 66 15.80 17.25 8.67
C ALA A 66 15.57 15.94 7.90
N ALA A 67 15.73 15.92 6.58
CA ALA A 67 15.58 14.73 5.77
C ALA A 67 16.62 13.63 6.07
N ASN A 68 17.89 13.99 6.34
CA ASN A 68 18.97 13.00 6.48
C ASN A 68 19.25 12.59 7.91
N LYS A 69 19.02 13.48 8.90
CA LYS A 69 19.40 13.26 10.31
C LYS A 69 18.20 13.06 11.24
N HIS A 70 17.04 13.61 10.89
CA HIS A 70 15.85 13.57 11.74
C HIS A 70 14.80 12.58 11.25
N THR A 71 14.87 12.13 10.00
CA THR A 71 13.94 11.17 9.42
C THR A 71 14.65 9.91 8.94
N THR A 72 14.08 8.76 9.27
CA THR A 72 14.44 7.44 8.74
C THR A 72 13.20 6.83 8.08
N CYS A 73 13.35 5.78 7.26
CA CYS A 73 12.20 5.06 6.71
C CYS A 73 11.22 4.64 7.81
N ALA A 74 11.70 4.07 8.91
CA ALA A 74 10.85 3.65 10.03
C ALA A 74 10.09 4.82 10.69
N LYS A 75 10.69 6.01 10.78
CA LYS A 75 10.01 7.21 11.32
C LYS A 75 8.93 7.74 10.39
N ILE A 76 9.16 7.65 9.07
CA ILE A 76 8.16 8.02 8.08
C ILE A 76 7.00 7.02 8.10
N ASP A 77 7.29 5.72 8.21
CA ASP A 77 6.28 4.68 8.37
C ASP A 77 5.41 4.92 9.62
N ALA A 78 6.03 5.19 10.77
CA ALA A 78 5.30 5.51 11.99
C ALA A 78 4.43 6.77 11.86
N ALA A 79 4.92 7.81 11.18
CA ALA A 79 4.13 9.01 10.88
C ALA A 79 2.95 8.70 9.95
N SER A 80 3.15 7.82 8.95
CA SER A 80 2.08 7.37 8.06
C SER A 80 1.05 6.53 8.80
N THR A 81 1.48 5.65 9.71
CA THR A 81 0.60 4.85 10.58
C THR A 81 -0.35 5.73 11.40
N ASP A 82 0.14 6.84 11.97
CA ASP A 82 -0.75 7.77 12.68
C ASP A 82 -1.84 8.34 11.77
N VAL A 83 -1.48 8.72 10.54
CA VAL A 83 -2.45 9.26 9.57
C VAL A 83 -3.47 8.18 9.17
N ILE A 84 -3.02 6.95 8.95
CA ILE A 84 -3.88 5.80 8.63
C ILE A 84 -4.88 5.54 9.77
N ASN A 85 -4.41 5.55 11.01
CA ASN A 85 -5.25 5.28 12.18
C ASN A 85 -6.28 6.39 12.43
N GLU A 86 -5.93 7.67 12.19
CA GLU A 86 -6.92 8.75 12.26
C GLU A 86 -7.91 8.69 11.08
N PHE A 87 -7.46 8.32 9.89
CA PHE A 87 -8.33 8.10 8.74
C PHE A 87 -9.33 6.97 8.99
N ALA A 88 -8.90 5.86 9.60
CA ALA A 88 -9.77 4.72 9.91
C ALA A 88 -10.94 5.04 10.87
N LYS A 89 -10.88 6.18 11.57
CA LYS A 89 -11.96 6.64 12.47
C LYS A 89 -13.05 7.42 11.76
N LEU A 90 -12.86 7.75 10.47
CA LEU A 90 -13.86 8.49 9.70
C LEU A 90 -14.95 7.54 9.21
N ASP A 91 -16.22 7.88 9.47
CA ASP A 91 -17.36 7.08 8.98
C ASP A 91 -17.34 6.92 7.46
N VAL A 92 -16.95 7.96 6.73
CA VAL A 92 -16.84 7.92 5.27
C VAL A 92 -15.82 6.88 4.78
N ALA A 93 -14.77 6.58 5.55
CA ALA A 93 -13.81 5.53 5.20
C ALA A 93 -14.48 4.14 5.17
N GLY A 94 -15.40 3.88 6.11
CA GLY A 94 -16.20 2.65 6.16
C GLY A 94 -17.17 2.48 4.98
N MET A 95 -17.54 3.57 4.28
CA MET A 95 -18.35 3.49 3.06
C MET A 95 -17.57 2.92 1.87
N TRP A 96 -16.25 3.09 1.86
CA TRP A 96 -15.40 2.63 0.75
C TRP A 96 -14.92 1.18 0.89
N GLY A 97 -14.89 0.65 2.10
CA GLY A 97 -14.45 -0.70 2.42
C GLY A 97 -14.33 -0.90 3.94
N ASP A 98 -14.20 -2.16 4.33
CA ASP A 98 -14.07 -2.56 5.76
C ASP A 98 -12.61 -2.67 6.24
N GLY A 99 -11.65 -2.35 5.39
CA GLY A 99 -10.22 -2.43 5.69
C GLY A 99 -9.65 -3.86 5.67
N ARG A 100 -10.44 -4.86 5.28
CA ARG A 100 -10.01 -6.26 5.24
C ARG A 100 -9.34 -6.67 3.93
N VAL A 101 -9.47 -5.86 2.91
CA VAL A 101 -8.93 -6.14 1.58
C VAL A 101 -7.84 -5.14 1.23
N VAL A 102 -6.76 -5.64 0.65
CA VAL A 102 -5.67 -4.82 0.13
C VAL A 102 -5.35 -5.17 -1.31
N ALA A 103 -5.19 -4.16 -2.16
CA ALA A 103 -4.58 -4.33 -3.48
C ALA A 103 -3.08 -4.08 -3.40
N VAL A 104 -2.32 -4.94 -4.06
CA VAL A 104 -0.86 -4.86 -4.10
C VAL A 104 -0.42 -4.72 -5.54
N ASP A 105 0.25 -3.63 -5.85
CA ASP A 105 0.72 -3.34 -7.20
C ASP A 105 1.98 -2.49 -7.19
N GLY A 106 2.75 -2.56 -8.27
CA GLY A 106 3.98 -1.83 -8.48
C GLY A 106 3.90 -0.84 -9.62
N THR A 107 4.37 0.38 -9.39
CA THR A 107 4.54 1.37 -10.47
C THR A 107 6.01 1.75 -10.62
N GLN A 108 6.46 1.88 -11.86
CA GLN A 108 7.83 2.33 -12.13
C GLN A 108 8.00 3.78 -11.69
N VAL A 109 9.17 4.04 -11.09
CA VAL A 109 9.67 5.37 -10.80
C VAL A 109 11.07 5.47 -11.41
N ASP A 110 11.27 6.46 -12.26
CA ASP A 110 12.51 6.62 -12.97
C ASP A 110 13.65 7.07 -12.03
N THR A 111 14.84 6.54 -12.29
CA THR A 111 16.09 6.94 -11.66
C THR A 111 17.12 7.28 -12.74
N TRP A 112 18.21 7.92 -12.38
CA TRP A 112 19.27 8.16 -13.36
C TRP A 112 19.84 6.85 -13.90
N ALA A 113 20.12 6.80 -15.19
CA ALA A 113 20.61 5.62 -15.90
C ALA A 113 21.91 5.02 -15.32
N ASN A 114 22.78 5.84 -14.75
CA ASN A 114 24.04 5.40 -14.14
C ASN A 114 23.89 5.03 -12.65
N ASN A 115 22.69 4.71 -12.20
CA ASN A 115 22.43 4.24 -10.85
C ASN A 115 22.71 2.74 -10.76
N ILE A 116 23.54 2.31 -9.80
CA ILE A 116 23.91 0.89 -9.61
C ILE A 116 22.71 -0.01 -9.27
N LEU A 117 21.64 0.56 -8.78
CA LEU A 117 20.38 -0.14 -8.48
C LEU A 117 19.32 0.01 -9.57
N ALA A 118 19.57 0.89 -10.56
CA ALA A 118 18.67 1.02 -11.67
C ALA A 118 18.86 -0.16 -12.62
N GLU A 119 17.78 -0.86 -12.87
CA GLU A 119 17.71 -1.90 -13.87
C GLU A 119 16.83 -1.42 -15.00
N SER A 120 17.22 -1.71 -16.23
CA SER A 120 16.37 -1.52 -17.39
C SER A 120 15.47 -2.73 -17.54
N HIS A 121 14.17 -2.50 -17.57
CA HIS A 121 13.20 -3.57 -17.84
C HIS A 121 12.43 -3.28 -19.11
N ILE A 122 12.39 -4.25 -20.02
CA ILE A 122 11.74 -4.12 -21.35
C ILE A 122 10.27 -3.67 -21.21
N ARG A 123 9.56 -4.13 -20.20
CA ARG A 123 8.15 -3.77 -19.95
C ARG A 123 7.97 -2.27 -19.71
N TYR A 124 8.96 -1.61 -19.10
CA TYR A 124 8.86 -0.21 -18.66
C TYR A 124 9.65 0.76 -19.55
N GLY A 125 10.53 0.27 -20.39
CA GLY A 125 11.23 1.07 -21.40
C GLY A 125 12.31 2.04 -20.88
N GLY A 126 12.67 1.98 -19.60
CA GLY A 126 13.61 2.91 -18.96
C GLY A 126 14.37 2.31 -17.80
N TYR A 127 15.27 3.13 -17.22
CA TYR A 127 16.01 2.81 -16.00
C TYR A 127 15.24 3.32 -14.79
N GLY A 128 15.02 2.46 -13.81
CA GLY A 128 14.29 2.85 -12.61
C GLY A 128 14.20 1.74 -11.57
N GLY A 129 13.34 1.97 -10.62
CA GLY A 129 12.86 0.98 -9.66
C GLY A 129 11.35 0.98 -9.64
N ILE A 130 10.80 0.09 -8.87
CA ILE A 130 9.36 -0.07 -8.70
C ILE A 130 8.98 0.43 -7.31
N ALA A 131 8.08 1.39 -7.24
CA ALA A 131 7.37 1.73 -6.02
C ALA A 131 6.24 0.71 -5.83
N TYR A 132 6.50 -0.31 -5.01
CA TYR A 132 5.57 -1.37 -4.70
C TYR A 132 4.72 -0.95 -3.51
N ARG A 133 3.40 -1.00 -3.62
CA ARG A 133 2.47 -0.44 -2.64
C ARG A 133 1.34 -1.39 -2.28
N HIS A 134 0.86 -1.25 -1.05
CA HIS A 134 -0.30 -1.94 -0.50
C HIS A 134 -1.38 -0.90 -0.24
N ILE A 135 -2.44 -0.92 -1.03
CA ILE A 135 -3.54 0.04 -0.96
C ILE A 135 -4.78 -0.66 -0.42
N SER A 136 -5.30 -0.17 0.71
CA SER A 136 -6.54 -0.68 1.31
C SER A 136 -7.75 -0.45 0.38
N ASP A 137 -8.76 -1.27 0.51
CA ASP A 137 -10.08 -1.06 -0.08
C ASP A 137 -10.72 0.27 0.33
N THR A 138 -10.27 0.86 1.44
CA THR A 138 -10.64 2.21 1.90
C THR A 138 -9.86 3.34 1.21
N TYR A 139 -9.07 3.06 0.17
CA TYR A 139 -8.23 3.99 -0.61
C TYR A 139 -6.91 4.44 0.04
N ILE A 140 -6.65 4.19 1.33
CA ILE A 140 -5.41 4.64 1.98
C ILE A 140 -4.26 3.66 1.71
N ALA A 141 -3.04 4.20 1.56
CA ALA A 141 -1.84 3.37 1.40
C ALA A 141 -1.33 2.91 2.77
N LEU A 142 -1.20 1.59 2.95
CA LEU A 142 -0.75 0.98 4.20
C LEU A 142 0.76 0.79 4.26
N PHE A 143 1.39 0.54 3.10
CA PHE A 143 2.81 0.23 3.04
C PHE A 143 3.36 0.49 1.64
N SER A 144 4.60 0.97 1.58
CA SER A 144 5.36 1.07 0.34
C SER A 144 6.79 0.58 0.48
N ARG A 145 7.34 0.11 -0.65
CA ARG A 145 8.72 -0.32 -0.78
C ARG A 145 9.27 0.12 -2.13
N PHE A 146 10.53 0.55 -2.18
CA PHE A 146 11.23 0.77 -3.44
C PHE A 146 12.09 -0.43 -3.77
N ILE A 147 11.83 -1.09 -4.90
CA ILE A 147 12.50 -2.32 -5.31
C ILE A 147 13.10 -2.19 -6.72
N PRO A 148 14.23 -2.86 -7.03
CA PRO A 148 14.78 -2.87 -8.39
C PRO A 148 13.80 -3.49 -9.41
N CYS A 149 13.76 -2.98 -10.64
CA CYS A 149 12.85 -3.44 -11.70
C CYS A 149 13.02 -4.93 -12.08
N GLY A 150 14.21 -5.49 -11.95
CA GLY A 150 14.48 -6.89 -12.29
C GLY A 150 14.12 -7.87 -11.17
N VAL A 151 13.61 -7.39 -10.05
CA VAL A 151 13.22 -8.25 -8.93
C VAL A 151 11.80 -8.75 -9.14
N TRP A 152 11.60 -10.03 -8.87
CA TRP A 152 10.28 -10.63 -8.87
C TRP A 152 9.41 -10.06 -7.72
N GLU A 153 8.42 -9.25 -8.08
CA GLU A 153 7.58 -8.47 -7.16
C GLU A 153 6.76 -9.34 -6.20
N ALA A 154 6.37 -10.55 -6.65
CA ALA A 154 5.55 -11.46 -5.85
C ALA A 154 6.13 -11.80 -4.46
N VAL A 155 7.44 -11.68 -4.27
CA VAL A 155 8.07 -11.94 -2.97
C VAL A 155 7.76 -10.86 -1.93
N TYR A 156 7.33 -9.68 -2.37
CA TYR A 156 6.99 -8.54 -1.51
C TYR A 156 5.51 -8.47 -1.13
N ILE A 157 4.66 -9.29 -1.77
CA ILE A 157 3.19 -9.29 -1.54
C ILE A 157 2.88 -9.39 -0.04
N ILE A 158 3.55 -10.30 0.65
CA ILE A 158 3.30 -10.60 2.06
C ILE A 158 4.05 -9.65 3.00
N GLU A 159 5.20 -9.10 2.58
CA GLU A 159 6.07 -8.29 3.45
C GLU A 159 5.33 -7.07 4.01
N GLY A 160 4.55 -6.38 3.18
CA GLY A 160 3.83 -5.18 3.58
C GLY A 160 2.82 -5.43 4.70
N LEU A 161 2.10 -6.53 4.63
CA LEU A 161 1.12 -6.89 5.66
C LEU A 161 1.76 -7.31 6.97
N LEU A 162 2.89 -8.02 6.92
CA LEU A 162 3.65 -8.40 8.11
C LEU A 162 4.32 -7.21 8.83
N ARG A 163 4.44 -6.07 8.14
CA ARG A 163 5.02 -4.82 8.66
C ARG A 163 3.98 -3.73 8.92
N ASN A 164 2.73 -4.05 8.70
CA ASN A 164 1.65 -3.12 8.91
C ASN A 164 1.30 -3.03 10.39
N ASP A 165 1.64 -1.90 11.01
CA ASP A 165 1.36 -1.59 12.42
C ASP A 165 0.12 -0.69 12.58
N SER A 166 -0.67 -0.46 11.51
CA SER A 166 -1.88 0.36 11.56
C SER A 166 -3.09 -0.41 12.09
N ASP A 167 -4.16 0.32 12.42
CA ASP A 167 -5.43 -0.27 12.87
C ASP A 167 -6.20 -0.98 11.72
N ILE A 168 -5.86 -0.68 10.46
CA ILE A 168 -6.39 -1.38 9.28
C ILE A 168 -5.59 -2.65 9.06
N GLN A 169 -6.22 -3.82 9.25
CA GLN A 169 -5.57 -5.14 9.23
C GLN A 169 -6.18 -6.05 8.16
N PRO A 170 -5.72 -5.96 6.90
CA PRO A 170 -6.23 -6.78 5.81
C PRO A 170 -5.87 -8.26 6.01
N ASP A 171 -6.80 -9.13 5.68
CA ASP A 171 -6.60 -10.60 5.59
C ASP A 171 -6.69 -11.11 4.15
N THR A 172 -7.19 -10.28 3.22
CA THR A 172 -7.39 -10.62 1.81
C THR A 172 -6.51 -9.75 0.92
N ILE A 173 -5.79 -10.38 -0.01
CA ILE A 173 -4.82 -9.73 -0.89
C ILE A 173 -5.26 -9.87 -2.35
N HIS A 174 -5.50 -8.76 -3.02
CA HIS A 174 -5.60 -8.71 -4.47
C HIS A 174 -4.27 -8.26 -5.07
N ALA A 175 -3.74 -9.03 -5.99
CA ALA A 175 -2.49 -8.75 -6.69
C ALA A 175 -2.68 -8.81 -8.20
N ASP A 176 -1.71 -8.31 -8.94
CA ASP A 176 -1.65 -8.50 -10.37
C ASP A 176 -1.34 -9.99 -10.73
N THR A 177 -1.18 -10.27 -12.01
CA THR A 177 -0.89 -11.63 -12.52
C THR A 177 0.42 -12.22 -11.98
N GLN A 178 1.35 -11.42 -11.46
CA GLN A 178 2.58 -11.91 -10.85
C GLN A 178 2.33 -12.62 -9.50
N GLY A 179 1.21 -12.29 -8.84
CA GLY A 179 0.77 -12.95 -7.62
C GLY A 179 0.39 -14.43 -7.78
N GLN A 180 0.34 -14.96 -9.01
CA GLN A 180 -0.04 -16.36 -9.30
C GLN A 180 1.04 -17.41 -8.95
N SER A 181 2.09 -17.04 -8.24
CA SER A 181 3.17 -17.94 -7.85
C SER A 181 2.76 -18.97 -6.81
N LEU A 182 3.00 -20.23 -7.10
CA LEU A 182 2.65 -21.34 -6.20
C LEU A 182 3.26 -21.23 -4.79
N PRO A 183 4.58 -20.94 -4.62
CA PRO A 183 5.13 -20.79 -3.26
C PRO A 183 4.54 -19.63 -2.48
N VAL A 184 4.13 -18.55 -3.17
CA VAL A 184 3.49 -17.39 -2.52
C VAL A 184 2.09 -17.76 -2.04
N PHE A 185 1.30 -18.49 -2.82
CA PHE A 185 0.02 -19.05 -2.38
C PHE A 185 0.16 -19.91 -1.12
N GLY A 186 1.13 -20.86 -1.12
CA GLY A 186 1.36 -21.72 0.03
C GLY A 186 1.77 -20.95 1.29
N LEU A 187 2.64 -19.95 1.15
CA LEU A 187 3.07 -19.14 2.29
C LEU A 187 1.97 -18.19 2.77
N ALA A 188 1.24 -17.53 1.87
CA ALA A 188 0.13 -16.67 2.23
C ALA A 188 -0.93 -17.41 3.06
N ALA A 189 -1.35 -18.59 2.58
CA ALA A 189 -2.33 -19.42 3.28
C ALA A 189 -1.87 -19.85 4.69
N LEU A 190 -0.59 -20.23 4.85
CA LEU A 190 -0.04 -20.59 6.15
C LEU A 190 0.06 -19.41 7.12
N LEU A 191 0.17 -18.20 6.60
CA LEU A 191 0.15 -16.95 7.37
C LEU A 191 -1.26 -16.42 7.63
N GLY A 192 -2.29 -17.09 7.10
CA GLY A 192 -3.68 -16.70 7.28
C GLY A 192 -4.20 -15.67 6.27
N PHE A 193 -3.46 -15.42 5.19
CA PHE A 193 -3.88 -14.50 4.13
C PHE A 193 -4.56 -15.23 2.97
N ASP A 194 -5.71 -14.71 2.53
CA ASP A 194 -6.39 -15.16 1.31
C ASP A 194 -5.83 -14.38 0.10
N LEU A 195 -5.03 -15.05 -0.71
CA LEU A 195 -4.40 -14.46 -1.89
C LEU A 195 -5.28 -14.68 -3.13
N LEU A 196 -5.85 -13.60 -3.65
CA LEU A 196 -6.78 -13.57 -4.77
C LEU A 196 -6.19 -12.69 -5.91
N PRO A 197 -5.19 -13.17 -6.66
CA PRO A 197 -4.60 -12.40 -7.73
C PRO A 197 -5.54 -12.30 -8.94
N ARG A 198 -5.35 -11.26 -9.75
CA ARG A 198 -6.01 -11.15 -11.04
C ARG A 198 -5.64 -12.32 -11.93
N ILE A 199 -6.61 -13.03 -12.46
CA ILE A 199 -6.40 -14.20 -13.30
C ILE A 199 -6.45 -13.79 -14.78
N ARG A 200 -5.35 -14.05 -15.50
CA ARG A 200 -5.22 -13.91 -16.95
C ARG A 200 -4.60 -15.19 -17.53
N ASN A 201 -4.63 -15.33 -18.84
CA ASN A 201 -4.00 -16.47 -19.57
C ASN A 201 -4.47 -17.83 -19.06
N TRP A 202 -5.77 -18.05 -19.07
CA TRP A 202 -6.40 -19.29 -18.59
C TRP A 202 -5.83 -20.56 -19.24
N ALA A 203 -5.36 -20.47 -20.51
CA ALA A 203 -4.74 -21.60 -21.21
C ALA A 203 -3.47 -22.14 -20.53
N ASP A 204 -2.77 -21.30 -19.74
CA ASP A 204 -1.53 -21.67 -19.06
C ASP A 204 -1.79 -22.14 -17.61
N LEU A 205 -3.04 -22.16 -17.17
CA LEU A 205 -3.39 -22.52 -15.81
C LEU A 205 -3.66 -24.02 -15.69
N ASN A 206 -3.10 -24.62 -14.65
CA ASN A 206 -3.33 -26.03 -14.30
C ASN A 206 -4.13 -26.13 -13.02
N PHE A 207 -5.18 -26.92 -13.08
CA PHE A 207 -5.93 -27.39 -11.92
C PHE A 207 -5.36 -28.76 -11.49
N TYR A 208 -5.12 -28.93 -10.21
CA TYR A 208 -4.47 -30.14 -9.69
C TYR A 208 -5.49 -31.03 -9.00
N ARG A 209 -5.49 -32.32 -9.37
CA ARG A 209 -6.38 -33.31 -8.74
C ARG A 209 -5.93 -33.62 -7.32
N PRO A 210 -6.88 -33.73 -6.37
CA PRO A 210 -6.54 -34.12 -5.00
C PRO A 210 -6.05 -35.57 -4.90
N SER A 211 -6.54 -36.47 -5.79
CA SER A 211 -6.10 -37.87 -5.92
C SER A 211 -6.27 -38.33 -7.37
N ALA A 212 -5.64 -39.43 -7.73
CA ALA A 212 -5.68 -39.96 -9.09
C ALA A 212 -7.07 -40.50 -9.50
N ASP A 213 -7.87 -40.91 -8.55
CA ASP A 213 -9.24 -41.38 -8.71
C ASP A 213 -10.31 -40.31 -8.54
N ALA A 214 -9.92 -39.08 -8.19
CA ALA A 214 -10.85 -37.98 -8.09
C ALA A 214 -11.41 -37.62 -9.46
N GLY A 215 -12.72 -37.67 -9.62
CA GLY A 215 -13.45 -37.26 -10.82
C GLY A 215 -14.52 -36.24 -10.45
N PHE A 216 -14.80 -35.32 -11.38
CA PHE A 216 -15.74 -34.23 -11.19
C PHE A 216 -16.77 -34.21 -12.35
N GLU A 217 -18.03 -34.38 -12.03
CA GLU A 217 -19.11 -34.57 -13.02
C GLU A 217 -19.14 -33.48 -14.11
N HIS A 218 -18.99 -32.18 -13.72
CA HIS A 218 -19.19 -31.06 -14.64
C HIS A 218 -17.92 -30.29 -14.99
N ILE A 219 -16.84 -30.46 -14.22
CA ILE A 219 -15.62 -29.65 -14.34
C ILE A 219 -14.35 -30.50 -14.54
N ASP A 220 -14.50 -31.80 -14.77
CA ASP A 220 -13.37 -32.73 -14.89
C ASP A 220 -12.37 -32.32 -16.00
N SER A 221 -12.87 -31.73 -17.07
CA SER A 221 -12.05 -31.22 -18.18
C SER A 221 -11.13 -30.04 -17.83
N LEU A 222 -11.34 -29.39 -16.68
CA LEU A 222 -10.44 -28.35 -16.18
C LEU A 222 -9.16 -28.94 -15.57
N PHE A 223 -9.22 -30.20 -15.14
CA PHE A 223 -8.13 -30.86 -14.42
C PHE A 223 -7.27 -31.66 -15.39
N GLY A 224 -5.95 -31.44 -15.32
CA GLY A 224 -4.97 -32.30 -16.00
C GLY A 224 -4.65 -33.57 -15.18
N ASP A 225 -3.62 -34.30 -15.63
CA ASP A 225 -3.15 -35.54 -14.98
C ASP A 225 -2.30 -35.28 -13.72
N ASN A 226 -2.07 -34.01 -13.36
CA ASN A 226 -1.26 -33.64 -12.22
C ASN A 226 -2.03 -33.84 -10.91
N VAL A 227 -1.51 -34.71 -10.07
CA VAL A 227 -2.06 -35.02 -8.74
C VAL A 227 -1.24 -34.33 -7.66
N ILE A 228 -1.90 -33.92 -6.56
CA ILE A 228 -1.25 -33.35 -5.38
C ILE A 228 -0.42 -34.42 -4.65
N ASP A 229 0.83 -34.11 -4.35
CA ASP A 229 1.71 -34.96 -3.52
C ASP A 229 1.50 -34.65 -2.02
N TRP A 230 0.44 -35.22 -1.45
CA TRP A 230 0.12 -35.07 -0.03
C TRP A 230 1.22 -35.64 0.87
N GLY A 231 1.90 -36.70 0.43
CA GLY A 231 3.00 -37.31 1.17
C GLY A 231 4.17 -36.33 1.35
N LEU A 232 4.46 -35.51 0.31
CA LEU A 232 5.47 -34.48 0.40
C LEU A 232 5.06 -33.37 1.38
N ILE A 233 3.79 -32.95 1.35
CA ILE A 233 3.27 -31.92 2.25
C ILE A 233 3.34 -32.45 3.70
N ASP A 234 2.83 -33.63 3.97
CA ASP A 234 2.80 -34.25 5.30
C ASP A 234 4.21 -34.39 5.89
N THR A 235 5.13 -34.98 5.09
CA THR A 235 6.53 -35.17 5.52
C THR A 235 7.21 -33.87 5.93
N HIS A 236 6.91 -32.76 5.25
CA HIS A 236 7.52 -31.45 5.50
C HIS A 236 6.61 -30.48 6.27
N TRP A 237 5.46 -30.93 6.75
CA TRP A 237 4.52 -30.08 7.48
C TRP A 237 5.15 -29.36 8.69
N PRO A 238 5.95 -30.06 9.54
CA PRO A 238 6.63 -29.39 10.65
C PRO A 238 7.61 -28.32 10.21
N ASP A 239 8.27 -28.49 9.05
CA ASP A 239 9.23 -27.50 8.52
C ASP A 239 8.51 -26.30 7.90
N LEU A 240 7.38 -26.53 7.22
CA LEU A 240 6.49 -25.48 6.71
C LEU A 240 6.01 -24.59 7.86
N LEU A 241 5.46 -25.19 8.92
CA LEU A 241 4.98 -24.46 10.11
C LEU A 241 6.10 -23.72 10.83
N ARG A 242 7.25 -24.37 11.06
CA ARG A 242 8.41 -23.74 11.72
C ARG A 242 8.90 -22.53 10.94
N THR A 243 8.94 -22.63 9.62
CA THR A 243 9.32 -21.53 8.74
C THR A 243 8.32 -20.38 8.80
N THR A 244 7.02 -20.70 8.75
CA THR A 244 5.93 -19.72 8.84
C THR A 244 5.95 -18.99 10.19
N ILE A 245 6.09 -19.70 11.30
CA ILE A 245 6.22 -19.13 12.64
C ILE A 245 7.46 -18.22 12.73
N SER A 246 8.59 -18.63 12.13
CA SER A 246 9.79 -17.79 12.11
C SER A 246 9.58 -16.48 11.34
N ILE A 247 8.77 -16.51 10.29
CA ILE A 247 8.38 -15.31 9.53
C ILE A 247 7.43 -14.43 10.32
N SER A 248 6.37 -14.99 10.89
CA SER A 248 5.39 -14.23 11.68
C SER A 248 6.00 -13.57 12.92
N GLN A 249 7.07 -14.17 13.47
CA GLN A 249 7.84 -13.59 14.59
C GLN A 249 8.96 -12.63 14.15
N GLY A 250 9.05 -12.30 12.84
CA GLY A 250 10.09 -11.42 12.32
C GLY A 250 11.52 -11.97 12.36
N ARG A 251 11.71 -13.26 12.69
CA ARG A 251 13.04 -13.91 12.74
C ARG A 251 13.57 -14.27 11.36
N LEU A 252 12.68 -14.44 10.39
CA LEU A 252 12.99 -14.73 9.00
C LEU A 252 12.18 -13.79 8.11
N SER A 253 12.84 -13.15 7.15
CA SER A 253 12.15 -12.32 6.15
C SER A 253 11.45 -13.22 5.12
N SER A 254 10.16 -12.96 4.86
CA SER A 254 9.38 -13.61 3.80
C SER A 254 10.02 -13.40 2.43
N VAL A 255 10.54 -12.21 2.15
CA VAL A 255 11.26 -11.86 0.92
C VAL A 255 12.53 -12.71 0.76
N THR A 256 13.33 -12.83 1.83
CA THR A 256 14.56 -13.64 1.80
C THR A 256 14.23 -15.10 1.56
N LEU A 257 13.19 -15.64 2.21
CA LEU A 257 12.74 -17.02 1.99
C LEU A 257 12.34 -17.23 0.53
N LEU A 258 11.39 -16.44 0.03
CA LEU A 258 10.84 -16.62 -1.31
C LEU A 258 11.89 -16.44 -2.41
N ARG A 259 12.83 -15.49 -2.24
CA ARG A 259 13.98 -15.33 -3.15
C ARG A 259 14.90 -16.56 -3.15
N ARG A 260 15.26 -17.07 -1.97
CA ARG A 260 16.10 -18.26 -1.85
C ARG A 260 15.38 -19.51 -2.39
N LEU A 261 14.11 -19.62 -2.14
CA LEU A 261 13.28 -20.68 -2.68
C LEU A 261 13.14 -20.59 -4.22
N GLY A 262 13.15 -19.37 -4.81
CA GLY A 262 13.05 -19.15 -6.26
C GLY A 262 14.31 -19.50 -7.05
N ASN A 263 15.49 -19.17 -6.53
CA ASN A 263 16.74 -19.18 -7.31
C ASN A 263 17.54 -20.50 -7.36
N ASN A 264 17.39 -21.41 -6.37
CA ASN A 264 18.23 -22.62 -6.27
C ASN A 264 17.47 -23.93 -6.06
N SER A 265 16.25 -24.02 -6.48
CA SER A 265 15.31 -24.70 -5.63
C SER A 265 14.70 -25.96 -6.19
N ARG A 266 14.97 -26.34 -7.42
CA ARG A 266 14.41 -27.58 -7.98
C ARG A 266 14.78 -28.82 -7.18
N LYS A 267 15.85 -28.77 -6.36
CA LYS A 267 16.32 -29.85 -5.47
C LYS A 267 15.94 -29.63 -3.99
N ASN A 268 15.52 -28.42 -3.59
CA ASN A 268 15.18 -28.16 -2.18
C ASN A 268 13.79 -28.73 -1.85
N ARG A 269 13.73 -29.67 -0.92
CA ARG A 269 12.49 -30.34 -0.53
C ARG A 269 11.47 -29.39 0.09
N LEU A 270 11.91 -28.46 0.91
CA LEU A 270 11.04 -27.45 1.54
C LEU A 270 10.38 -26.54 0.50
N TYR A 271 11.14 -26.10 -0.53
CA TYR A 271 10.55 -25.37 -1.64
C TYR A 271 9.48 -26.19 -2.38
N ARG A 272 9.78 -27.48 -2.63
CA ARG A 272 8.81 -28.35 -3.28
C ARG A 272 7.54 -28.52 -2.44
N ALA A 273 7.66 -28.59 -1.11
CA ALA A 273 6.53 -28.66 -0.21
C ALA A 273 5.70 -27.37 -0.21
N PHE A 274 6.33 -26.17 -0.16
CA PHE A 274 5.63 -24.88 -0.34
C PHE A 274 4.93 -24.79 -1.68
N ARG A 275 5.59 -25.23 -2.75
CA ARG A 275 5.02 -25.25 -4.10
C ARG A 275 3.84 -26.22 -4.19
N GLU A 276 3.93 -27.37 -3.55
CA GLU A 276 2.88 -28.38 -3.55
C GLU A 276 1.64 -27.90 -2.79
N LEU A 277 1.83 -27.32 -1.59
CA LEU A 277 0.76 -26.65 -0.86
C LEU A 277 0.15 -25.51 -1.70
N GLY A 278 0.97 -24.73 -2.39
CA GLY A 278 0.52 -23.68 -3.30
C GLY A 278 -0.32 -24.20 -4.46
N ARG A 279 -0.10 -25.43 -4.95
CA ARG A 279 -0.95 -26.07 -5.94
C ARG A 279 -2.37 -26.30 -5.42
N VAL A 280 -2.49 -26.77 -4.16
CA VAL A 280 -3.78 -26.94 -3.49
C VAL A 280 -4.51 -25.61 -3.40
N ILE A 281 -3.88 -24.62 -2.76
CA ILE A 281 -4.50 -23.31 -2.50
C ILE A 281 -4.86 -22.61 -3.82
N ARG A 282 -3.95 -22.56 -4.81
CA ARG A 282 -4.24 -21.94 -6.09
C ARG A 282 -5.39 -22.62 -6.82
N THR A 283 -5.48 -23.94 -6.79
CA THR A 283 -6.61 -24.65 -7.42
C THR A 283 -7.94 -24.25 -6.79
N ILE A 284 -8.01 -24.15 -5.45
CA ILE A 284 -9.18 -23.65 -4.73
C ILE A 284 -9.51 -22.23 -5.16
N THR A 285 -8.52 -21.32 -5.18
CA THR A 285 -8.69 -19.92 -5.61
C THR A 285 -9.21 -19.83 -7.04
N LEU A 286 -8.68 -20.63 -7.98
CA LEU A 286 -9.14 -20.65 -9.37
C LEU A 286 -10.59 -21.12 -9.48
N LEU A 287 -11.00 -22.15 -8.73
CA LEU A 287 -12.38 -22.64 -8.70
C LEU A 287 -13.33 -21.57 -8.13
N ARG A 288 -12.94 -20.91 -7.04
CA ARG A 288 -13.71 -19.79 -6.46
C ARG A 288 -13.86 -18.66 -7.51
N PHE A 289 -12.79 -18.29 -8.17
CA PHE A 289 -12.80 -17.24 -9.19
C PHE A 289 -13.73 -17.60 -10.38
N LEU A 290 -13.82 -18.87 -10.78
CA LEU A 290 -14.74 -19.31 -11.82
C LEU A 290 -16.19 -19.31 -11.34
N ALA A 291 -16.44 -19.76 -10.12
CA ALA A 291 -17.78 -19.93 -9.57
C ALA A 291 -18.45 -18.60 -9.20
N ASP A 292 -17.66 -17.59 -8.79
CA ASP A 292 -18.15 -16.34 -8.19
C ASP A 292 -17.90 -15.13 -9.09
N ALA A 293 -18.98 -14.58 -9.66
CA ALA A 293 -18.91 -13.38 -10.49
C ALA A 293 -18.63 -12.12 -9.66
N GLN A 294 -19.20 -12.02 -8.45
CA GLN A 294 -18.98 -10.88 -7.56
C GLN A 294 -17.51 -10.79 -7.13
N LEU A 295 -16.89 -11.94 -6.79
CA LEU A 295 -15.48 -11.98 -6.48
C LEU A 295 -14.60 -11.43 -7.61
N ARG A 296 -14.93 -11.75 -8.87
CA ARG A 296 -14.19 -11.20 -10.03
C ARG A 296 -14.33 -9.69 -10.16
N GLU A 297 -15.53 -9.17 -9.91
CA GLU A 297 -15.79 -7.73 -9.92
C GLU A 297 -15.06 -7.01 -8.78
N GLN A 298 -15.09 -7.57 -7.57
CA GLN A 298 -14.36 -7.05 -6.41
C GLN A 298 -12.86 -7.00 -6.67
N ILE A 299 -12.26 -8.09 -7.15
CA ILE A 299 -10.82 -8.13 -7.49
C ILE A 299 -10.47 -7.02 -8.48
N THR A 300 -11.32 -6.81 -9.47
CA THR A 300 -11.11 -5.76 -10.48
C THR A 300 -11.27 -4.37 -9.87
N ALA A 301 -12.31 -4.14 -9.09
CA ALA A 301 -12.57 -2.84 -8.45
C ALA A 301 -11.44 -2.41 -7.51
N ILE A 302 -10.99 -3.32 -6.64
CA ILE A 302 -9.92 -3.02 -5.69
C ILE A 302 -8.57 -2.84 -6.40
N THR A 303 -8.26 -3.63 -7.43
CA THR A 303 -7.04 -3.42 -8.24
C THR A 303 -7.08 -2.05 -8.93
N ASN A 304 -8.23 -1.60 -9.42
CA ASN A 304 -8.39 -0.28 -10.03
C ASN A 304 -8.16 0.86 -9.00
N LYS A 305 -8.49 0.66 -7.71
CA LYS A 305 -8.16 1.63 -6.64
C LYS A 305 -6.64 1.81 -6.50
N ALA A 306 -5.86 0.72 -6.59
CA ALA A 306 -4.40 0.80 -6.56
C ALA A 306 -3.84 1.50 -7.80
N GLU A 307 -4.35 1.21 -9.00
CA GLU A 307 -3.96 1.91 -10.22
C GLU A 307 -4.28 3.41 -10.13
N ALA A 308 -5.46 3.78 -9.60
CA ALA A 308 -5.85 5.17 -9.37
C ALA A 308 -4.92 5.87 -8.34
N PHE A 309 -4.53 5.17 -7.26
CA PHE A 309 -3.55 5.68 -6.31
C PHE A 309 -2.21 5.98 -6.97
N HIS A 310 -1.74 5.14 -7.90
CA HIS A 310 -0.50 5.38 -8.62
C HIS A 310 -0.56 6.68 -9.43
N GLY A 311 -1.66 6.92 -10.13
CA GLY A 311 -1.91 8.18 -10.85
C GLY A 311 -1.95 9.39 -9.91
N PHE A 312 -2.64 9.26 -8.78
CA PHE A 312 -2.72 10.30 -7.74
C PHE A 312 -1.35 10.59 -7.12
N SER A 313 -0.60 9.56 -6.74
CA SER A 313 0.76 9.67 -6.21
C SER A 313 1.73 10.32 -7.20
N ALA A 314 1.64 9.98 -8.49
CA ALA A 314 2.43 10.60 -9.55
C ALA A 314 2.05 12.09 -9.73
N TRP A 315 0.77 12.43 -9.67
CA TRP A 315 0.29 13.81 -9.73
C TRP A 315 0.84 14.66 -8.57
N LEU A 316 1.01 14.09 -7.39
CA LEU A 316 1.61 14.77 -6.24
C LEU A 316 3.12 15.02 -6.42
N ARG A 317 3.84 14.26 -7.25
CA ARG A 317 5.27 14.44 -7.55
C ARG A 317 5.52 15.48 -8.63
N PHE A 318 4.87 16.63 -8.56
CA PHE A 318 4.94 17.67 -9.59
C PHE A 318 6.28 18.41 -9.68
N GLY A 319 7.21 18.18 -8.77
CA GLY A 319 8.55 18.77 -8.77
C GLY A 319 9.55 18.04 -9.67
N GLY A 320 9.22 16.84 -10.14
CA GLY A 320 10.07 16.04 -11.00
C GLY A 320 9.58 14.60 -11.17
N GLU A 321 10.14 13.91 -12.14
CA GLU A 321 9.79 12.52 -12.46
C GLU A 321 10.89 11.54 -12.00
N VAL A 322 12.13 12.01 -11.90
CA VAL A 322 13.33 11.18 -11.71
C VAL A 322 13.91 11.36 -10.31
N ILE A 323 14.16 10.26 -9.61
CA ILE A 323 14.91 10.27 -8.35
C ILE A 323 16.40 10.38 -8.67
N GLY A 324 16.99 11.56 -8.40
CA GLY A 324 18.32 11.92 -8.88
C GLY A 324 19.51 11.43 -8.06
N ARG A 325 19.30 10.67 -6.95
CA ARG A 325 20.40 10.15 -6.11
C ARG A 325 20.50 8.64 -6.23
N ASN A 326 21.73 8.17 -6.41
CA ASN A 326 22.09 6.76 -6.41
C ASN A 326 22.36 6.28 -4.96
N ASP A 327 21.35 6.34 -4.11
CA ASP A 327 21.41 5.94 -2.72
C ASP A 327 20.09 5.20 -2.37
N PRO A 328 20.14 3.91 -2.02
CA PRO A 328 18.95 3.09 -1.74
C PRO A 328 18.09 3.65 -0.60
N ASP A 329 18.71 4.13 0.48
CA ASP A 329 17.97 4.69 1.62
C ASP A 329 17.27 6.00 1.22
N TYR A 330 17.93 6.83 0.42
CA TYR A 330 17.31 8.04 -0.11
C TYR A 330 16.14 7.72 -1.05
N GLN A 331 16.29 6.75 -1.95
CA GLN A 331 15.24 6.35 -2.90
C GLN A 331 14.03 5.79 -2.17
N GLU A 332 14.24 4.93 -1.20
CA GLU A 332 13.18 4.40 -0.33
C GLU A 332 12.46 5.53 0.42
N LYS A 333 13.22 6.47 1.03
CA LYS A 333 12.65 7.64 1.73
C LYS A 333 11.78 8.51 0.82
N ILE A 334 12.18 8.74 -0.42
CA ILE A 334 11.38 9.53 -1.38
C ILE A 334 10.02 8.89 -1.61
N ILE A 335 9.97 7.57 -1.79
CA ILE A 335 8.70 6.85 -1.98
C ILE A 335 7.83 6.96 -0.72
N LYS A 336 8.42 6.79 0.46
CA LYS A 336 7.70 6.90 1.74
C LYS A 336 7.25 8.33 2.06
N PHE A 337 8.03 9.34 1.74
CA PHE A 337 7.59 10.74 1.86
C PHE A 337 6.42 11.06 0.91
N ASN A 338 6.45 10.53 -0.32
CA ASN A 338 5.34 10.68 -1.25
C ASN A 338 4.08 9.95 -0.77
N GLU A 339 4.22 8.77 -0.14
CA GLU A 339 3.11 8.05 0.47
C GLU A 339 2.52 8.80 1.66
N LEU A 340 3.36 9.28 2.59
CA LEU A 340 2.89 10.10 3.73
C LEU A 340 2.15 11.36 3.24
N LEU A 341 2.70 12.05 2.24
CA LEU A 341 2.03 13.20 1.61
C LEU A 341 0.67 12.80 1.02
N ALA A 342 0.61 11.68 0.30
CA ALA A 342 -0.62 11.17 -0.30
C ALA A 342 -1.66 10.83 0.78
N ASN A 343 -1.27 10.12 1.83
CA ASN A 343 -2.15 9.75 2.94
C ASN A 343 -2.67 10.99 3.69
N CYS A 344 -1.84 12.04 3.90
CA CYS A 344 -2.29 13.30 4.46
C CYS A 344 -3.34 13.98 3.57
N VAL A 345 -3.18 13.94 2.24
CA VAL A 345 -4.16 14.51 1.31
C VAL A 345 -5.45 13.69 1.30
N ILE A 346 -5.36 12.37 1.31
CA ILE A 346 -6.51 11.46 1.37
C ILE A 346 -7.31 11.70 2.65
N TYR A 347 -6.65 11.79 3.79
CA TYR A 347 -7.29 12.10 5.09
C TYR A 347 -7.99 13.46 5.06
N SER A 348 -7.32 14.51 4.55
CA SER A 348 -7.91 15.84 4.44
C SER A 348 -9.14 15.84 3.53
N ASN A 349 -9.05 15.19 2.35
CA ASN A 349 -10.16 15.08 1.43
C ASN A 349 -11.34 14.30 2.03
N ALA A 350 -11.08 13.24 2.79
CA ALA A 350 -12.11 12.47 3.48
C ALA A 350 -12.85 13.31 4.55
N CYS A 351 -12.11 14.12 5.31
CA CYS A 351 -12.70 15.09 6.24
C CYS A 351 -13.57 16.12 5.52
N ASP A 352 -13.10 16.62 4.38
CA ASP A 352 -13.83 17.63 3.60
C ASP A 352 -15.08 17.02 2.93
N ILE A 353 -15.04 15.75 2.48
CA ILE A 353 -16.21 14.99 1.98
C ILE A 353 -17.23 14.83 3.11
N THR A 354 -16.80 14.42 4.31
CA THR A 354 -17.69 14.28 5.48
C THR A 354 -18.37 15.61 5.82
N ALA A 355 -17.61 16.69 5.89
CA ALA A 355 -18.13 18.02 6.18
C ALA A 355 -19.14 18.50 5.12
N ALA A 356 -18.84 18.26 3.84
CA ALA A 356 -19.72 18.64 2.73
C ALA A 356 -21.02 17.82 2.75
N ALA A 357 -20.96 16.50 2.99
CA ALA A 357 -22.12 15.64 3.11
C ALA A 357 -23.05 16.08 4.25
N ASN A 358 -22.48 16.36 5.42
CA ASN A 358 -23.25 16.84 6.57
C ASN A 358 -23.87 18.22 6.33
N ALA A 359 -23.18 19.13 5.68
CA ALA A 359 -23.72 20.45 5.33
C ALA A 359 -24.90 20.33 4.35
N LEU A 360 -24.76 19.51 3.30
CA LEU A 360 -25.85 19.26 2.35
C LEU A 360 -27.07 18.61 3.01
N ALA A 361 -26.83 17.62 3.90
CA ALA A 361 -27.91 16.99 4.66
C ALA A 361 -28.63 18.00 5.56
N SER A 362 -27.88 18.89 6.24
CA SER A 362 -28.43 19.96 7.08
C SER A 362 -29.27 20.97 6.27
N ASP A 363 -28.91 21.21 5.01
CA ASP A 363 -29.66 22.06 4.07
C ASP A 363 -30.89 21.34 3.46
N GLY A 364 -31.16 20.11 3.90
CA GLY A 364 -32.33 19.31 3.48
C GLY A 364 -32.13 18.56 2.17
N HIS A 365 -30.91 18.46 1.65
CA HIS A 365 -30.63 17.60 0.49
C HIS A 365 -30.52 16.14 0.93
N PRO A 366 -31.23 15.21 0.27
CA PRO A 366 -31.07 13.79 0.54
C PRO A 366 -29.69 13.34 0.12
N ILE A 367 -28.94 12.71 1.03
CA ILE A 367 -27.63 12.13 0.74
C ILE A 367 -27.78 10.61 0.75
N ASP A 368 -27.47 10.00 -0.38
CA ASP A 368 -27.40 8.54 -0.51
C ASP A 368 -26.01 8.04 -0.11
N THR A 369 -25.97 7.04 0.75
CA THR A 369 -24.74 6.40 1.17
C THR A 369 -24.04 5.66 0.03
N ASP A 370 -24.81 5.10 -0.90
CA ASP A 370 -24.28 4.43 -2.08
C ASP A 370 -23.60 5.44 -3.03
N ASP A 371 -24.14 6.64 -3.15
CA ASP A 371 -23.51 7.72 -3.90
C ASP A 371 -22.19 8.16 -3.23
N LEU A 372 -22.16 8.30 -1.89
CA LEU A 372 -20.93 8.61 -1.16
C LEU A 372 -19.86 7.54 -1.34
N ALA A 373 -20.22 6.26 -1.36
CA ALA A 373 -19.32 5.15 -1.60
C ALA A 373 -18.64 5.21 -2.99
N THR A 374 -19.24 5.90 -3.96
CA THR A 374 -18.64 6.09 -5.30
C THR A 374 -17.66 7.25 -5.39
N ILE A 375 -17.63 8.15 -4.41
CA ILE A 375 -16.75 9.32 -4.41
C ILE A 375 -15.35 8.88 -3.98
N SER A 376 -14.37 8.98 -4.88
CA SER A 376 -12.97 8.70 -4.53
C SER A 376 -12.34 9.86 -3.74
N PRO A 377 -11.57 9.58 -2.67
CA PRO A 377 -10.83 10.62 -1.94
C PRO A 377 -9.60 11.15 -2.70
N TYR A 378 -9.31 10.67 -3.90
CA TYR A 378 -8.20 11.15 -4.74
C TYR A 378 -8.53 12.46 -5.47
N ILE A 379 -9.16 13.38 -4.74
CA ILE A 379 -9.55 14.70 -5.26
C ILE A 379 -8.31 15.58 -5.42
N THR A 380 -8.13 16.15 -6.60
CA THR A 380 -6.97 16.98 -6.95
C THR A 380 -7.32 18.39 -7.40
N HIS A 381 -8.54 18.61 -7.88
CA HIS A 381 -8.97 19.90 -8.49
C HIS A 381 -9.07 21.05 -7.48
N THR A 382 -9.18 20.77 -6.20
CA THR A 382 -9.15 21.76 -5.11
C THR A 382 -7.73 22.15 -4.68
N ILE A 383 -6.70 21.42 -5.13
CA ILE A 383 -5.32 21.58 -4.69
C ILE A 383 -4.54 22.42 -5.71
N ARG A 384 -4.02 23.55 -5.26
CA ARG A 384 -3.11 24.40 -6.06
C ARG A 384 -1.67 23.93 -5.86
N ARG A 385 -1.04 23.46 -6.93
CA ARG A 385 0.37 23.01 -6.91
C ARG A 385 1.36 24.14 -7.16
N PHE A 386 0.96 25.17 -7.89
CA PHE A 386 1.81 26.27 -8.33
C PHE A 386 1.27 27.61 -7.81
N GLY A 387 2.15 28.58 -7.64
CA GLY A 387 1.85 29.93 -7.14
C GLY A 387 2.81 30.32 -6.01
N ASP A 388 2.46 31.35 -5.27
CA ASP A 388 3.18 31.72 -4.05
C ASP A 388 2.83 30.74 -2.93
N TRP A 389 3.86 30.12 -2.34
CA TRP A 389 3.68 29.19 -1.24
C TRP A 389 3.85 29.92 0.10
N VAL A 390 2.84 29.80 0.93
CA VAL A 390 2.85 30.28 2.30
C VAL A 390 2.74 29.05 3.21
N LEU A 391 3.55 29.00 4.25
CA LEU A 391 3.41 28.01 5.31
C LEU A 391 2.68 28.68 6.48
N ASP A 392 1.43 28.32 6.65
CA ASP A 392 0.66 28.66 7.83
C ASP A 392 0.63 27.43 8.77
N LEU A 393 1.15 27.62 9.98
CA LEU A 393 1.15 26.60 11.04
C LEU A 393 0.18 26.96 12.15
N SER A 394 -0.75 27.87 11.91
CA SER A 394 -1.84 28.12 12.85
C SER A 394 -2.66 26.84 13.04
N PRO A 395 -3.08 26.54 14.26
CA PRO A 395 -4.04 25.44 14.48
C PRO A 395 -5.28 25.66 13.60
N PRO A 396 -5.88 24.61 13.05
CA PRO A 396 -7.12 24.73 12.28
C PRO A 396 -8.24 25.29 13.19
N ASP A 397 -9.07 26.17 12.62
CA ASP A 397 -10.16 26.83 13.36
C ASP A 397 -11.20 25.87 13.92
N ALA A 398 -11.33 24.68 13.32
CA ALA A 398 -12.26 23.65 13.77
C ALA A 398 -11.61 22.26 13.72
N VAL A 399 -11.99 21.42 14.67
CA VAL A 399 -11.69 19.98 14.63
C VAL A 399 -12.55 19.36 13.51
N PRO A 400 -11.97 18.50 12.65
CA PRO A 400 -12.74 17.83 11.61
C PRO A 400 -13.89 17.02 12.20
N VAL A 401 -15.01 17.06 11.52
CA VAL A 401 -16.14 16.16 11.82
C VAL A 401 -15.76 14.78 11.28
N THR A 402 -15.77 13.78 12.15
CA THR A 402 -15.42 12.39 11.80
C THR A 402 -16.64 11.55 11.49
N THR A 403 -17.82 11.98 11.95
CA THR A 403 -19.09 11.27 11.84
C THR A 403 -19.94 11.82 10.70
N LEU A 404 -20.65 10.95 10.01
CA LEU A 404 -21.68 11.32 9.04
C LEU A 404 -23.01 11.50 9.78
N ASP A 405 -23.51 12.73 9.77
CA ASP A 405 -24.83 13.07 10.33
C ASP A 405 -25.84 13.22 9.18
N LEU A 406 -26.22 12.08 8.62
CA LEU A 406 -27.16 11.99 7.52
C LEU A 406 -28.60 11.91 8.03
N VAL A 407 -29.56 12.46 7.30
CA VAL A 407 -30.98 12.50 7.68
C VAL A 407 -31.50 11.12 8.06
N PRO A 408 -32.37 10.98 9.13
CA PRO A 408 -32.86 9.70 9.61
C PRO A 408 -33.52 8.86 8.48
N GLY A 409 -32.97 7.69 8.21
CA GLY A 409 -33.39 6.75 7.16
C GLY A 409 -32.28 6.18 6.31
N ALA A 410 -31.09 6.76 6.34
CA ALA A 410 -29.91 6.18 5.71
C ALA A 410 -29.33 5.07 6.61
N LEU A 411 -29.45 3.82 6.19
CA LEU A 411 -28.84 2.67 6.89
C LEU A 411 -27.37 2.60 6.50
N PHE A 412 -26.48 2.60 7.50
CA PHE A 412 -25.07 2.29 7.27
C PHE A 412 -24.90 0.83 6.80
N PRO A 413 -24.00 0.54 5.83
CA PRO A 413 -23.78 -0.83 5.34
C PRO A 413 -23.36 -1.84 6.43
N GLY A 414 -22.97 -1.40 7.63
CA GLY A 414 -22.60 -2.24 8.76
C GLY A 414 -23.77 -2.69 9.66
N ASP A 415 -24.97 -2.15 9.49
CA ASP A 415 -26.12 -2.44 10.37
C ASP A 415 -26.97 -3.66 9.91
N ILE A 416 -26.53 -4.33 8.85
CA ILE A 416 -27.18 -5.57 8.37
C ILE A 416 -26.43 -6.78 8.93
N THR A 417 -26.43 -6.92 10.25
CA THR A 417 -26.12 -8.19 10.92
C THR A 417 -27.27 -8.56 11.85
N SER A 418 -28.20 -9.33 11.32
CA SER A 418 -29.05 -10.20 12.12
C SER A 418 -29.31 -11.50 11.35
#